data_b6308cd4313755366feb1648f8ff2cbd
#
_entry.id   b6308cd4313755366feb1648f8ff2cbd
#
_cell.length_a   1.000
_cell.length_b   1.000
_cell.length_c   1.000
_cell.angle_alpha   90.00
_cell.angle_beta   90.00
_cell.angle_gamma   90.00
#
_symmetry.space_group_name_H-M   'P 1'
#
loop_
_entity.id
_entity.type
_entity.pdbx_description
1 polymer ?
#
loop_
_entity_poly.entity_id
_entity_poly.type
_entity_poly.pdbx_seq_one_letter_code
_entity_poly.pdbx_strand_id
1 'polypeptide(L)'
;MKTGKLFVFSAPSGSGKTTLVHHLLLQSLPLGFSISATSRPPRGEEKDGVDYYFLSEEDFRQKIEEDAFIEYEEVYEGAFYGTLRSEVKRLWKEGKNVLFDIDVIGGLNIKEQYPEETLAVFVQPPSLEELEKRLRQRKTETEKKIQQRLDKSATELIYSQDFDVILVNENLAKAKKEVVRLVKEFLRS
;
A
#
# COMPACT_ATOMS: atom_id res chain seq x y z
N MET A 1 21.89 -11.50 6.53
CA MET A 1 21.60 -10.39 5.60
C MET A 1 21.21 -9.18 6.42
N LYS A 2 21.66 -7.99 6.04
CA LYS A 2 21.18 -6.78 6.70
C LYS A 2 19.72 -6.56 6.27
N THR A 3 18.79 -6.61 7.21
CA THR A 3 17.39 -6.27 6.97
C THR A 3 17.30 -4.77 6.76
N GLY A 4 16.62 -4.34 5.70
CA GLY A 4 16.29 -2.93 5.48
C GLY A 4 15.01 -2.55 6.19
N LYS A 5 14.70 -1.25 6.21
CA LYS A 5 13.43 -0.74 6.75
C LYS A 5 12.27 -1.01 5.76
N LEU A 6 11.07 -1.07 6.32
CA LEU A 6 9.80 -1.27 5.61
C LEU A 6 8.92 -0.03 5.81
N PHE A 7 8.39 0.52 4.74
CA PHE A 7 7.52 1.69 4.74
C PHE A 7 6.16 1.29 4.18
N VAL A 8 5.19 1.15 5.04
CA VAL A 8 3.81 0.77 4.68
C VAL A 8 2.97 2.03 4.57
N PHE A 9 2.33 2.20 3.42
CA PHE A 9 1.33 3.23 3.21
C PHE A 9 -0.02 2.57 2.95
N SER A 10 -1.01 2.90 3.78
CA SER A 10 -2.39 2.46 3.61
C SER A 10 -3.34 3.65 3.68
N ALA A 11 -4.46 3.56 3.00
CA ALA A 11 -5.42 4.65 2.93
C ALA A 11 -6.74 4.20 2.29
N PRO A 12 -7.84 4.87 2.60
CA PRO A 12 -9.05 4.80 1.79
C PRO A 12 -8.81 5.23 0.36
N SER A 13 -9.53 4.59 -0.57
CA SER A 13 -9.42 4.92 -2.00
C SER A 13 -9.80 6.38 -2.26
N GLY A 14 -8.89 7.16 -2.84
CA GLY A 14 -9.10 8.59 -3.09
C GLY A 14 -8.41 9.53 -2.10
N SER A 15 -7.78 9.02 -1.05
CA SER A 15 -7.04 9.81 -0.05
C SER A 15 -5.74 10.43 -0.58
N GLY A 16 -5.24 10.00 -1.77
CA GLY A 16 -4.01 10.51 -2.37
C GLY A 16 -2.76 9.70 -2.03
N LYS A 17 -2.89 8.48 -1.48
CA LYS A 17 -1.81 7.56 -1.14
C LYS A 17 -0.82 7.37 -2.29
N THR A 18 -1.28 6.90 -3.44
CA THR A 18 -0.45 6.63 -4.62
C THR A 18 0.34 7.86 -5.08
N THR A 19 -0.26 9.07 -4.97
CA THR A 19 0.44 10.33 -5.29
C THR A 19 1.61 10.60 -4.33
N LEU A 20 1.45 10.29 -3.04
CA LEU A 20 2.51 10.44 -2.04
C LEU A 20 3.60 9.37 -2.20
N VAL A 21 3.20 8.12 -2.46
CA VAL A 21 4.12 7.01 -2.75
C VAL A 21 4.98 7.31 -3.97
N HIS A 22 4.38 7.72 -5.08
CA HIS A 22 5.12 8.15 -6.28
C HIS A 22 6.05 9.32 -5.99
N HIS A 23 5.59 10.31 -5.18
CA HIS A 23 6.44 11.43 -4.79
C HIS A 23 7.68 10.96 -4.01
N LEU A 24 7.56 10.00 -3.11
CA LEU A 24 8.69 9.41 -2.38
C LEU A 24 9.69 8.71 -3.30
N LEU A 25 9.20 7.96 -4.29
CA LEU A 25 10.06 7.26 -5.25
C LEU A 25 10.88 8.21 -6.14
N LEU A 26 10.40 9.44 -6.34
CA LEU A 26 11.11 10.48 -7.07
C LEU A 26 12.17 11.19 -6.22
N GLN A 27 12.25 10.93 -4.90
CA GLN A 27 13.27 11.50 -4.04
C GLN A 27 14.57 10.66 -4.11
N SER A 28 15.71 11.30 -3.84
CA SER A 28 17.00 10.61 -3.69
C SER A 28 17.06 9.89 -2.33
N LEU A 29 16.20 8.90 -2.15
CA LEU A 29 16.12 8.06 -0.95
C LEU A 29 16.38 6.60 -1.36
N PRO A 30 16.99 5.78 -0.50
CA PRO A 30 17.27 4.37 -0.79
C PRO A 30 16.00 3.52 -0.66
N LEU A 31 14.96 3.84 -1.46
CA LEU A 31 13.66 3.17 -1.48
C LEU A 31 13.51 2.34 -2.75
N GLY A 32 12.82 1.21 -2.63
CA GLY A 32 12.36 0.39 -3.74
C GLY A 32 10.86 0.11 -3.57
N PHE A 33 10.10 0.27 -4.64
CA PHE A 33 8.67 -0.06 -4.63
C PHE A 33 8.49 -1.58 -4.66
N SER A 34 7.65 -2.09 -3.77
CA SER A 34 7.28 -3.50 -3.74
C SER A 34 6.19 -3.79 -4.75
N ILE A 35 6.49 -4.67 -5.70
CA ILE A 35 5.51 -5.16 -6.68
C ILE A 35 4.68 -6.25 -6.01
N SER A 36 3.37 -6.03 -5.91
CA SER A 36 2.43 -7.02 -5.36
C SER A 36 2.15 -8.15 -6.36
N ALA A 37 1.85 -9.33 -5.86
CA ALA A 37 1.27 -10.41 -6.65
C ALA A 37 -0.26 -10.32 -6.63
N THR A 38 -0.90 -10.82 -7.69
CA THR A 38 -2.37 -10.94 -7.75
C THR A 38 -2.79 -12.15 -8.58
N SER A 39 -3.93 -12.75 -8.22
CA SER A 39 -4.52 -13.85 -8.99
C SER A 39 -5.49 -13.38 -10.09
N ARG A 40 -5.86 -12.09 -10.10
CA ARG A 40 -6.69 -11.57 -11.19
C ARG A 40 -5.90 -11.42 -12.50
N PRO A 41 -6.55 -11.53 -13.66
CA PRO A 41 -5.90 -11.24 -14.92
C PRO A 41 -5.48 -9.76 -15.04
N PRO A 42 -4.47 -9.47 -15.88
CA PRO A 42 -4.06 -8.10 -16.22
C PRO A 42 -5.23 -7.27 -16.77
N ARG A 43 -5.24 -5.97 -16.49
CA ARG A 43 -6.22 -5.01 -17.01
C ARG A 43 -5.53 -4.02 -17.94
N GLY A 44 -6.10 -3.82 -19.13
CA GLY A 44 -5.54 -2.87 -20.09
C GLY A 44 -4.09 -3.20 -20.46
N GLU A 45 -3.19 -2.27 -20.20
CA GLU A 45 -1.76 -2.37 -20.52
C GLU A 45 -0.87 -2.82 -19.34
N GLU A 46 -1.47 -3.32 -18.26
CA GLU A 46 -0.71 -3.82 -17.10
C GLU A 46 0.27 -4.94 -17.52
N LYS A 47 1.50 -4.88 -16.99
CA LYS A 47 2.60 -5.79 -17.35
C LYS A 47 3.05 -6.60 -16.15
N ASP A 48 3.28 -7.90 -16.39
CA ASP A 48 3.85 -8.79 -15.39
C ASP A 48 5.24 -8.34 -14.95
N GLY A 49 5.51 -8.43 -13.65
CA GLY A 49 6.78 -8.00 -13.04
C GLY A 49 7.01 -6.49 -13.02
N VAL A 50 6.04 -5.69 -13.47
CA VAL A 50 6.09 -4.21 -13.45
C VAL A 50 4.94 -3.64 -12.62
N ASP A 51 3.70 -3.93 -12.99
CA ASP A 51 2.51 -3.46 -12.28
C ASP A 51 2.13 -4.44 -11.17
N TYR A 52 2.15 -5.73 -11.49
CA TYR A 52 1.93 -6.86 -10.60
C TYR A 52 2.74 -8.07 -11.04
N TYR A 53 2.94 -9.04 -10.14
CA TYR A 53 3.22 -10.42 -10.49
C TYR A 53 1.87 -11.12 -10.68
N PHE A 54 1.51 -11.44 -11.93
CA PHE A 54 0.25 -12.10 -12.24
C PHE A 54 0.40 -13.62 -12.10
N LEU A 55 -0.35 -14.20 -11.18
CA LEU A 55 -0.36 -15.64 -10.89
C LEU A 55 -1.74 -16.21 -11.27
N SER A 56 -1.81 -17.51 -11.52
CA SER A 56 -3.10 -18.18 -11.48
C SER A 56 -3.64 -18.24 -10.06
N GLU A 57 -4.94 -18.47 -9.88
CA GLU A 57 -5.51 -18.67 -8.53
C GLU A 57 -4.87 -19.90 -7.86
N GLU A 58 -4.64 -20.97 -8.62
CA GLU A 58 -3.99 -22.20 -8.15
C GLU A 58 -2.55 -21.93 -7.67
N ASP A 59 -1.74 -21.24 -8.49
CA ASP A 59 -0.37 -20.87 -8.10
C ASP A 59 -0.35 -19.94 -6.88
N PHE A 60 -1.33 -19.03 -6.77
CA PHE A 60 -1.42 -18.14 -5.62
C PHE A 60 -1.72 -18.92 -4.34
N ARG A 61 -2.69 -19.85 -4.38
CA ARG A 61 -3.02 -20.73 -3.25
C ARG A 61 -1.86 -21.64 -2.86
N GLN A 62 -1.16 -22.22 -3.83
CA GLN A 62 0.04 -23.00 -3.57
C GLN A 62 1.10 -22.15 -2.84
N LYS A 63 1.33 -20.91 -3.27
CA LYS A 63 2.27 -20.01 -2.60
C LYS A 63 1.84 -19.60 -1.18
N ILE A 64 0.53 -19.58 -0.88
CA ILE A 64 0.04 -19.43 0.49
C ILE A 64 0.47 -20.63 1.35
N GLU A 65 0.26 -21.85 0.85
CA GLU A 65 0.66 -23.08 1.56
C GLU A 65 2.17 -23.15 1.80
N GLU A 66 2.98 -22.61 0.88
CA GLU A 66 4.45 -22.52 0.97
C GLU A 66 4.94 -21.37 1.90
N ASP A 67 4.06 -20.63 2.58
CA ASP A 67 4.39 -19.40 3.34
C ASP A 67 5.23 -18.39 2.52
N ALA A 68 4.97 -18.30 1.22
CA ALA A 68 5.74 -17.45 0.32
C ALA A 68 5.37 -15.96 0.42
N PHE A 69 4.26 -15.61 1.06
CA PHE A 69 3.81 -14.23 1.23
C PHE A 69 4.20 -13.65 2.60
N ILE A 70 4.53 -12.37 2.64
CA ILE A 70 4.65 -11.59 3.88
C ILE A 70 3.26 -11.14 4.37
N GLU A 71 2.37 -10.85 3.42
CA GLU A 71 0.94 -10.57 3.63
C GLU A 71 0.16 -10.97 2.38
N TYR A 72 -1.10 -11.33 2.53
CA TYR A 72 -2.04 -11.53 1.42
C TYR A 72 -3.48 -11.34 1.90
N GLU A 73 -4.38 -11.01 0.97
CA GLU A 73 -5.82 -10.85 1.21
C GLU A 73 -6.61 -11.38 0.00
N GLU A 74 -7.72 -12.03 0.26
CA GLU A 74 -8.75 -12.32 -0.74
C GLU A 74 -9.74 -11.16 -0.76
N VAL A 75 -9.55 -10.21 -1.69
CA VAL A 75 -10.35 -8.98 -1.80
C VAL A 75 -11.74 -9.24 -2.38
N TYR A 76 -11.84 -10.21 -3.29
CA TYR A 76 -13.07 -10.75 -3.86
C TYR A 76 -12.88 -12.24 -4.07
N GLU A 77 -13.97 -13.01 -4.16
CA GLU A 77 -13.93 -14.45 -4.40
C GLU A 77 -12.98 -14.81 -5.56
N GLY A 78 -11.93 -15.56 -5.29
CA GLY A 78 -10.87 -15.96 -6.21
C GLY A 78 -9.87 -14.85 -6.60
N ALA A 79 -10.06 -13.62 -6.15
CA ALA A 79 -9.17 -12.49 -6.47
C ALA A 79 -8.29 -12.14 -5.26
N PHE A 80 -7.12 -12.75 -5.24
CA PHE A 80 -6.09 -12.56 -4.22
C PHE A 80 -5.13 -11.44 -4.59
N TYR A 81 -4.63 -10.75 -3.56
CA TYR A 81 -3.50 -9.83 -3.65
C TYR A 81 -2.56 -10.13 -2.49
N GLY A 82 -1.26 -9.90 -2.69
CA GLY A 82 -0.31 -10.11 -1.61
C GLY A 82 1.11 -9.72 -2.01
N THR A 83 1.99 -9.65 -1.05
CA THR A 83 3.40 -9.33 -1.25
C THR A 83 4.27 -10.56 -1.02
N LEU A 84 5.03 -10.96 -2.04
CA LEU A 84 5.94 -12.09 -1.93
C LEU A 84 7.13 -11.75 -1.03
N ARG A 85 7.51 -12.66 -0.13
CA ARG A 85 8.74 -12.56 0.68
C ARG A 85 10.00 -12.45 -0.19
N SER A 86 9.97 -13.05 -1.39
CA SER A 86 11.06 -12.96 -2.36
C SER A 86 11.26 -11.54 -2.90
N GLU A 87 10.18 -10.76 -3.07
CA GLU A 87 10.23 -9.38 -3.51
C GLU A 87 10.89 -8.48 -2.46
N VAL A 88 10.52 -8.63 -1.19
CA VAL A 88 11.17 -7.93 -0.08
C VAL A 88 12.66 -8.27 -0.01
N LYS A 89 13.00 -9.57 -0.09
CA LYS A 89 14.40 -10.04 -0.09
C LYS A 89 15.19 -9.50 -1.29
N ARG A 90 14.56 -9.39 -2.47
CA ARG A 90 15.17 -8.80 -3.67
C ARG A 90 15.58 -7.36 -3.43
N LEU A 91 14.66 -6.53 -2.93
CA LEU A 91 14.90 -5.12 -2.66
C LEU A 91 15.98 -4.93 -1.58
N TRP A 92 15.98 -5.72 -0.52
CA TRP A 92 17.02 -5.68 0.50
C TRP A 92 18.40 -6.06 -0.04
N LYS A 93 18.48 -7.05 -0.95
CA LYS A 93 19.75 -7.40 -1.64
C LYS A 93 20.28 -6.26 -2.52
N GLU A 94 19.39 -5.44 -3.07
CA GLU A 94 19.73 -4.23 -3.82
C GLU A 94 20.13 -3.06 -2.90
N GLY A 95 20.15 -3.24 -1.58
CA GLY A 95 20.43 -2.17 -0.60
C GLY A 95 19.30 -1.16 -0.46
N LYS A 96 18.09 -1.51 -0.89
CA LYS A 96 16.90 -0.64 -0.81
C LYS A 96 16.05 -1.00 0.39
N ASN A 97 15.39 0.00 0.96
CA ASN A 97 14.30 -0.15 1.89
C ASN A 97 12.99 -0.31 1.10
N VAL A 98 12.04 -1.06 1.62
CA VAL A 98 10.84 -1.45 0.87
C VAL A 98 9.72 -0.46 1.11
N LEU A 99 9.11 0.02 0.04
CA LEU A 99 7.95 0.91 0.04
C LEU A 99 6.72 0.14 -0.46
N PHE A 100 5.70 0.02 0.38
CA PHE A 100 4.46 -0.67 0.08
C PHE A 100 3.31 0.32 -0.13
N ASP A 101 2.51 0.09 -1.17
CA ASP A 101 1.21 0.72 -1.42
C ASP A 101 0.13 -0.36 -1.34
N ILE A 102 -0.32 -0.70 -0.13
CA ILE A 102 -1.19 -1.84 0.15
C ILE A 102 -2.43 -1.42 0.95
N ASP A 103 -3.35 -2.35 1.12
CA ASP A 103 -4.54 -2.14 1.95
C ASP A 103 -4.20 -2.08 3.46
N VAL A 104 -5.22 -1.81 4.26
CA VAL A 104 -5.07 -1.58 5.69
C VAL A 104 -4.65 -2.86 6.42
N ILE A 105 -5.30 -3.98 6.14
CA ILE A 105 -5.05 -5.24 6.84
C ILE A 105 -3.68 -5.80 6.50
N GLY A 106 -3.32 -5.81 5.20
CA GLY A 106 -1.97 -6.21 4.77
C GLY A 106 -0.89 -5.35 5.41
N GLY A 107 -1.13 -4.03 5.53
CA GLY A 107 -0.20 -3.11 6.19
C GLY A 107 0.01 -3.42 7.67
N LEU A 108 -1.04 -3.68 8.41
CA LEU A 108 -0.97 -4.05 9.82
C LEU A 108 -0.32 -5.43 10.01
N ASN A 109 -0.59 -6.39 9.14
CA ASN A 109 0.07 -7.70 9.17
C ASN A 109 1.59 -7.60 8.99
N ILE A 110 2.06 -6.70 8.12
CA ILE A 110 3.51 -6.43 7.98
C ILE A 110 4.05 -5.79 9.26
N LYS A 111 3.35 -4.81 9.82
CA LYS A 111 3.77 -4.14 11.06
C LYS A 111 3.87 -5.11 12.23
N GLU A 112 2.94 -6.05 12.36
CA GLU A 112 2.97 -7.07 13.40
C GLU A 112 4.17 -8.02 13.26
N GLN A 113 4.51 -8.43 12.02
CA GLN A 113 5.64 -9.32 11.76
C GLN A 113 7.01 -8.64 11.92
N TYR A 114 7.09 -7.33 11.64
CA TYR A 114 8.33 -6.54 11.66
C TYR A 114 8.13 -5.20 12.39
N PRO A 115 7.86 -5.24 13.70
CA PRO A 115 7.45 -4.04 14.46
C PRO A 115 8.52 -2.95 14.49
N GLU A 116 9.80 -3.30 14.58
CA GLU A 116 10.91 -2.35 14.70
C GLU A 116 11.43 -1.85 13.34
N GLU A 117 11.28 -2.66 12.30
CA GLU A 117 11.72 -2.33 10.95
C GLU A 117 10.66 -1.56 10.16
N THR A 118 9.40 -1.55 10.61
CA THR A 118 8.26 -1.01 9.84
C THR A 118 7.81 0.34 10.38
N LEU A 119 7.73 1.33 9.48
CA LEU A 119 6.93 2.54 9.66
C LEU A 119 5.62 2.39 8.90
N ALA A 120 4.51 2.27 9.63
CA ALA A 120 3.17 2.20 9.09
C ALA A 120 2.50 3.57 9.09
N VAL A 121 2.17 4.10 7.90
CA VAL A 121 1.56 5.41 7.70
C VAL A 121 0.16 5.25 7.11
N PHE A 122 -0.83 5.75 7.83
CA PHE A 122 -2.20 5.84 7.33
C PHE A 122 -2.44 7.21 6.70
N VAL A 123 -2.72 7.26 5.39
CA VAL A 123 -3.01 8.50 4.68
C VAL A 123 -4.51 8.78 4.77
N GLN A 124 -4.89 9.72 5.63
CA GLN A 124 -6.28 10.05 5.93
C GLN A 124 -6.76 11.22 5.07
N PRO A 125 -7.98 11.15 4.47
CA PRO A 125 -8.63 12.33 3.92
C PRO A 125 -9.05 13.28 5.05
N PRO A 126 -9.24 14.58 4.79
CA PRO A 126 -9.68 15.53 5.82
C PRO A 126 -11.07 15.18 6.39
N SER A 127 -11.96 14.67 5.55
CA SER A 127 -13.27 14.16 5.92
C SER A 127 -13.81 13.18 4.89
N LEU A 128 -14.88 12.45 5.22
CA LEU A 128 -15.56 11.56 4.27
C LEU A 128 -16.24 12.37 3.14
N GLU A 129 -16.75 13.56 3.42
CA GLU A 129 -17.36 14.46 2.41
C GLU A 129 -16.32 14.90 1.38
N GLU A 130 -15.11 15.24 1.83
CA GLU A 130 -14.01 15.59 0.92
C GLU A 130 -13.55 14.39 0.10
N LEU A 131 -13.52 13.19 0.70
CA LEU A 131 -13.25 11.95 -0.01
C LEU A 131 -14.29 11.68 -1.09
N GLU A 132 -15.56 11.80 -0.78
CA GLU A 132 -16.66 11.66 -1.74
C GLU A 132 -16.50 12.61 -2.92
N LYS A 133 -16.23 13.91 -2.66
CA LYS A 133 -15.95 14.89 -3.72
C LYS A 133 -14.82 14.45 -4.64
N ARG A 134 -13.71 13.97 -4.07
CA ARG A 134 -12.55 13.47 -4.83
C ARG A 134 -12.90 12.26 -5.68
N LEU A 135 -13.69 11.32 -5.17
CA LEU A 135 -14.15 10.15 -5.92
C LEU A 135 -15.06 10.56 -7.09
N ARG A 136 -16.00 11.46 -6.85
CA ARG A 136 -16.91 11.97 -7.90
C ARG A 136 -16.19 12.75 -8.99
N GLN A 137 -15.17 13.53 -8.65
CA GLN A 137 -14.38 14.30 -9.62
C GLN A 137 -13.64 13.44 -10.64
N ARG A 138 -13.32 12.20 -10.32
CA ARG A 138 -12.65 11.28 -11.26
C ARG A 138 -13.50 10.89 -12.45
N LYS A 139 -14.84 11.02 -12.37
CA LYS A 139 -15.82 10.72 -13.45
C LYS A 139 -15.65 9.32 -14.10
N THR A 140 -14.97 8.40 -13.44
CA THR A 140 -14.65 7.07 -13.96
C THR A 140 -15.52 5.97 -13.38
N GLU A 141 -16.40 6.31 -12.41
CA GLU A 141 -17.12 5.32 -11.61
C GLU A 141 -18.63 5.62 -11.56
N THR A 142 -19.40 4.55 -11.43
CA THR A 142 -20.86 4.66 -11.21
C THR A 142 -21.17 5.04 -9.76
N GLU A 143 -22.34 5.62 -9.52
CA GLU A 143 -22.80 5.99 -8.18
C GLU A 143 -22.72 4.81 -7.18
N LYS A 144 -23.13 3.61 -7.63
CA LYS A 144 -23.06 2.39 -6.82
C LYS A 144 -21.62 2.08 -6.38
N LYS A 145 -20.63 2.24 -7.25
CA LYS A 145 -19.21 2.01 -6.92
C LYS A 145 -18.69 3.08 -5.96
N ILE A 146 -19.10 4.34 -6.12
CA ILE A 146 -18.73 5.42 -5.19
C ILE A 146 -19.24 5.08 -3.79
N GLN A 147 -20.53 4.70 -3.65
CA GLN A 147 -21.09 4.33 -2.35
C GLN A 147 -20.34 3.14 -1.71
N GLN A 148 -20.07 2.09 -2.48
CA GLN A 148 -19.29 0.94 -1.98
C GLN A 148 -17.90 1.34 -1.46
N ARG A 149 -17.23 2.31 -2.14
CA ARG A 149 -15.94 2.82 -1.69
C ARG A 149 -16.05 3.67 -0.43
N LEU A 150 -17.11 4.46 -0.28
CA LEU A 150 -17.35 5.24 0.94
C LEU A 150 -17.62 4.33 2.14
N ASP A 151 -18.43 3.28 1.95
CA ASP A 151 -18.71 2.29 2.99
C ASP A 151 -17.42 1.56 3.43
N LYS A 152 -16.60 1.12 2.46
CA LYS A 152 -15.29 0.53 2.74
C LYS A 152 -14.37 1.54 3.46
N SER A 153 -14.36 2.79 3.02
CA SER A 153 -13.53 3.85 3.62
C SER A 153 -13.88 4.11 5.08
N ALA A 154 -15.18 4.09 5.43
CA ALA A 154 -15.62 4.23 6.81
C ALA A 154 -15.06 3.10 7.70
N THR A 155 -15.02 1.87 7.18
CA THR A 155 -14.42 0.72 7.88
C THR A 155 -12.90 0.86 7.99
N GLU A 156 -12.22 1.26 6.90
CA GLU A 156 -10.77 1.43 6.89
C GLU A 156 -10.29 2.53 7.85
N LEU A 157 -11.08 3.60 8.03
CA LEU A 157 -10.79 4.68 8.98
C LEU A 157 -10.75 4.21 10.45
N ILE A 158 -11.48 3.15 10.81
CA ILE A 158 -11.48 2.59 12.17
C ILE A 158 -10.08 2.07 12.53
N TYR A 159 -9.38 1.48 11.57
CA TYR A 159 -8.03 0.95 11.76
C TYR A 159 -6.92 2.00 11.76
N SER A 160 -7.23 3.26 11.48
CA SER A 160 -6.20 4.32 11.41
C SER A 160 -5.40 4.46 12.69
N GLN A 161 -6.01 4.14 13.85
CA GLN A 161 -5.37 4.24 15.17
C GLN A 161 -4.30 3.17 15.42
N ASP A 162 -4.29 2.09 14.63
CA ASP A 162 -3.34 0.98 14.74
C ASP A 162 -2.05 1.24 13.94
N PHE A 163 -1.99 2.36 13.20
CA PHE A 163 -0.83 2.81 12.45
C PHE A 163 0.08 3.70 13.30
N ASP A 164 1.39 3.70 13.03
CA ASP A 164 2.36 4.54 13.74
C ASP A 164 2.10 6.03 13.51
N VAL A 165 1.63 6.39 12.31
CA VAL A 165 1.38 7.78 11.92
C VAL A 165 0.08 7.91 11.12
N ILE A 166 -0.77 8.84 11.52
CA ILE A 166 -1.91 9.31 10.72
C ILE A 166 -1.49 10.60 10.00
N LEU A 167 -1.38 10.52 8.68
CA LEU A 167 -1.04 11.68 7.83
C LEU A 167 -2.30 12.21 7.16
N VAL A 168 -2.84 13.32 7.66
CA VAL A 168 -4.03 13.96 7.08
C VAL A 168 -3.64 14.69 5.79
N ASN A 169 -4.16 14.22 4.64
CA ASN A 169 -3.90 14.82 3.33
C ASN A 169 -4.96 15.89 2.98
N GLU A 170 -4.96 16.97 3.75
CA GLU A 170 -5.76 18.17 3.46
C GLU A 170 -5.12 19.00 2.34
N ASN A 171 -3.80 19.19 2.41
CA ASN A 171 -3.01 19.91 1.43
C ASN A 171 -1.88 19.02 0.90
N LEU A 172 -1.95 18.68 -0.38
CA LEU A 172 -1.00 17.75 -0.99
C LEU A 172 0.46 18.23 -0.89
N ALA A 173 0.72 19.55 -1.01
CA ALA A 173 2.09 20.08 -0.93
C ALA A 173 2.67 19.94 0.49
N LYS A 174 1.85 20.14 1.53
CA LYS A 174 2.24 19.90 2.92
C LYS A 174 2.44 18.41 3.18
N ALA A 175 1.50 17.56 2.73
CA ALA A 175 1.58 16.11 2.88
C ALA A 175 2.82 15.52 2.20
N LYS A 176 3.22 16.02 1.03
CA LYS A 176 4.45 15.64 0.33
C LYS A 176 5.71 15.97 1.14
N LYS A 177 5.78 17.13 1.78
CA LYS A 177 6.92 17.50 2.64
C LYS A 177 6.97 16.63 3.88
N GLU A 178 5.82 16.39 4.50
CA GLU A 178 5.69 15.62 5.73
C GLU A 178 6.07 14.16 5.52
N VAL A 179 5.60 13.52 4.44
CA VAL A 179 5.93 12.12 4.16
C VAL A 179 7.44 11.93 3.92
N VAL A 180 8.10 12.89 3.29
CA VAL A 180 9.57 12.85 3.11
C VAL A 180 10.29 13.01 4.44
N ARG A 181 9.78 13.88 5.34
CA ARG A 181 10.33 14.05 6.68
C ARG A 181 10.24 12.74 7.48
N LEU A 182 9.06 12.14 7.56
CA LEU A 182 8.80 10.88 8.28
C LEU A 182 9.73 9.76 7.81
N VAL A 183 9.84 9.58 6.50
CA VAL A 183 10.71 8.55 5.93
C VAL A 183 12.18 8.81 6.28
N LYS A 184 12.66 10.06 6.17
CA LYS A 184 14.05 10.41 6.51
C LYS A 184 14.36 10.21 7.99
N GLU A 185 13.42 10.51 8.88
CA GLU A 185 13.59 10.29 10.31
C GLU A 185 13.68 8.81 10.65
N PHE A 186 12.77 8.01 10.11
CA PHE A 186 12.77 6.56 10.33
C PHE A 186 13.98 5.84 9.71
N LEU A 187 14.55 6.36 8.63
CA LEU A 187 15.80 5.84 8.06
C LEU A 187 17.03 6.07 8.95
N ARG A 188 16.96 7.00 9.91
CA ARG A 188 18.05 7.34 10.84
C ARG A 188 17.93 6.63 12.20
N SER A 189 16.74 6.11 12.54
CA SER A 189 16.51 5.31 13.74
C SER A 189 17.05 3.89 13.53
#